data_25fa5ec08d316d18e7d5979d53970635
#
_entry.id   25fa5ec08d316d18e7d5979d53970635
#
_cell.length_a   1.000
_cell.length_b   1.000
_cell.length_c   1.000
_cell.angle_alpha   90.00
_cell.angle_beta   90.00
_cell.angle_gamma   90.00
#
_symmetry.space_group_name_H-M   'P 1'
#
loop_
_entity.id
_entity.type
_entity.pdbx_description
1 polymer ?
#
loop_
_entity_poly.entity_id
_entity_poly.type
_entity_poly.pdbx_seq_one_letter_code
_entity_poly.pdbx_strand_id
1 'polypeptide(L)'
;QYNNYIYPKPCEDINTEWILKNKFLQGDPNYHWHKLWPERPYSREKMNILVAGCGANQAAILAKCNPIHKFIGIDLSQESINHHKKLKENFKIDNLELICDDFRNQTFDFNFDYIISTGVIHHLEDPNSALSYFNDLLKDHGILYLMVYGNQESSSIQSLKEIFKKFELSQNKESINNIRNLINKLDKNHPSKIFINQFADFNYDSGVVDLFLNVQEKFYSLKELINDLGDNNFVIKNFIDGKVAAVSKYFINNTDLHKKFKKLTIEEQLNIAQILNWKDRKIEVICTKTHNKKYSRCY
;
A
#
# COMPACT_ATOMS: atom_id res chain seq x y z
N GLN A 1 6.14 1.47 18.21
CA GLN A 1 5.77 2.67 17.42
C GLN A 1 4.26 2.84 17.34
N TYR A 2 3.55 1.92 16.73
CA TYR A 2 2.12 2.04 16.40
C TYR A 2 1.17 1.99 17.60
N ASN A 3 1.58 1.53 18.76
CA ASN A 3 0.77 1.60 19.99
C ASN A 3 0.67 3.01 20.56
N ASN A 4 1.69 3.86 20.35
CA ASN A 4 1.70 5.25 20.84
C ASN A 4 1.19 6.24 19.76
N TYR A 5 1.33 5.89 18.49
CA TYR A 5 0.96 6.72 17.34
C TYR A 5 0.22 5.86 16.33
N ILE A 6 -1.10 5.71 16.54
CA ILE A 6 -1.96 4.92 15.65
C ILE A 6 -1.94 5.53 14.24
N TYR A 7 -1.61 4.71 13.26
CA TYR A 7 -1.58 5.12 11.86
C TYR A 7 -2.30 4.09 10.97
N PRO A 8 -3.02 4.50 9.92
CA PRO A 8 -3.41 5.89 9.64
C PRO A 8 -4.32 6.46 10.75
N LYS A 9 -4.58 7.79 10.72
CA LYS A 9 -5.46 8.43 11.72
C LYS A 9 -6.79 7.68 11.81
N PRO A 10 -7.19 7.25 13.03
CA PRO A 10 -8.47 6.58 13.23
C PRO A 10 -9.64 7.44 12.75
N CYS A 11 -10.59 6.84 12.04
CA CYS A 11 -11.86 7.47 11.70
C CYS A 11 -12.99 6.87 12.58
N GLU A 12 -13.88 7.72 13.07
CA GLU A 12 -14.96 7.29 13.93
C GLU A 12 -16.23 6.92 13.14
N ASP A 13 -16.39 7.53 11.96
CA ASP A 13 -17.52 7.31 11.08
C ASP A 13 -17.03 6.72 9.73
N ILE A 14 -17.51 5.52 9.43
CA ILE A 14 -17.26 4.80 8.18
C ILE A 14 -18.57 4.57 7.40
N ASN A 15 -19.49 5.51 7.44
CA ASN A 15 -20.67 5.45 6.59
C ASN A 15 -20.29 5.55 5.09
N THR A 16 -21.22 5.15 4.22
CA THR A 16 -20.97 5.10 2.77
C THR A 16 -20.61 6.49 2.21
N GLU A 17 -21.22 7.54 2.72
CA GLU A 17 -20.93 8.91 2.27
C GLU A 17 -19.49 9.30 2.61
N TRP A 18 -19.04 9.02 3.83
CA TRP A 18 -17.66 9.27 4.25
C TRP A 18 -16.65 8.50 3.38
N ILE A 19 -16.90 7.20 3.13
CA ILE A 19 -16.05 6.33 2.31
C ILE A 19 -15.90 6.91 0.90
N LEU A 20 -17.00 7.27 0.27
CA LEU A 20 -17.00 7.83 -1.09
C LEU A 20 -16.31 9.20 -1.14
N LYS A 21 -16.60 10.08 -0.16
CA LYS A 21 -15.98 11.41 -0.08
C LYS A 21 -14.46 11.35 0.09
N ASN A 22 -13.97 10.42 0.90
CA ASN A 22 -12.55 10.27 1.19
C ASN A 22 -11.84 9.32 0.21
N LYS A 23 -12.56 8.75 -0.77
CA LYS A 23 -12.03 7.80 -1.77
C LYS A 23 -11.29 6.63 -1.12
N PHE A 24 -11.75 6.17 0.03
CA PHE A 24 -11.10 5.11 0.80
C PHE A 24 -11.43 3.72 0.22
N LEU A 25 -11.06 3.52 -1.04
CA LEU A 25 -11.35 2.29 -1.79
C LEU A 25 -10.09 1.48 -2.10
N GLN A 26 -8.98 1.80 -1.43
CA GLN A 26 -7.69 1.13 -1.66
C GLN A 26 -7.79 -0.36 -1.30
N GLY A 27 -7.56 -1.21 -2.29
CA GLY A 27 -7.68 -2.65 -2.13
C GLY A 27 -9.13 -3.17 -2.14
N ASP A 28 -10.15 -2.33 -2.37
CA ASP A 28 -11.54 -2.78 -2.41
C ASP A 28 -11.78 -3.76 -3.56
N PRO A 29 -12.19 -5.01 -3.28
CA PRO A 29 -12.35 -6.04 -4.30
C PRO A 29 -13.45 -5.72 -5.32
N ASN A 30 -14.55 -5.09 -4.92
CA ASN A 30 -15.64 -4.75 -5.81
C ASN A 30 -15.28 -3.57 -6.70
N TYR A 31 -14.68 -2.53 -6.12
CA TYR A 31 -14.26 -1.34 -6.87
C TYR A 31 -13.18 -1.65 -7.91
N HIS A 32 -12.23 -2.51 -7.55
CA HIS A 32 -11.12 -2.89 -8.42
C HIS A 32 -11.35 -4.22 -9.18
N TRP A 33 -12.53 -4.81 -9.16
CA TRP A 33 -12.82 -6.11 -9.75
C TRP A 33 -12.31 -6.24 -11.19
N HIS A 34 -12.55 -5.24 -12.01
CA HIS A 34 -12.12 -5.19 -13.42
C HIS A 34 -10.59 -5.23 -13.60
N LYS A 35 -9.81 -4.85 -12.57
CA LYS A 35 -8.34 -4.93 -12.58
C LYS A 35 -7.83 -6.20 -11.91
N LEU A 36 -8.49 -6.65 -10.84
CA LEU A 36 -8.13 -7.83 -10.10
C LEU A 36 -8.44 -9.11 -10.90
N TRP A 37 -9.63 -9.17 -11.47
CA TRP A 37 -10.13 -10.32 -12.22
C TRP A 37 -10.75 -9.92 -13.56
N PRO A 38 -9.98 -9.36 -14.52
CA PRO A 38 -10.52 -8.85 -15.78
C PRO A 38 -11.20 -9.91 -16.64
N GLU A 39 -10.85 -11.19 -16.46
CA GLU A 39 -11.36 -12.31 -17.22
C GLU A 39 -12.56 -13.00 -16.56
N ARG A 40 -12.91 -12.56 -15.35
CA ARG A 40 -14.04 -13.10 -14.58
C ARG A 40 -15.17 -12.08 -14.58
N PRO A 41 -16.40 -12.47 -14.95
CA PRO A 41 -17.55 -11.64 -14.71
C PRO A 41 -17.66 -11.37 -13.20
N TYR A 42 -18.19 -10.21 -12.84
CA TYR A 42 -18.43 -9.91 -11.43
C TYR A 42 -19.23 -11.06 -10.78
N SER A 43 -18.67 -11.63 -9.74
CA SER A 43 -19.26 -12.77 -9.03
C SER A 43 -19.63 -12.36 -7.60
N ARG A 44 -20.74 -12.92 -7.12
CA ARG A 44 -21.17 -12.83 -5.72
C ARG A 44 -20.71 -14.02 -4.89
N GLU A 45 -19.79 -14.83 -5.39
CA GLU A 45 -19.22 -15.93 -4.61
C GLU A 45 -18.45 -15.37 -3.40
N LYS A 46 -18.64 -16.04 -2.26
CA LYS A 46 -17.97 -15.68 -1.03
C LYS A 46 -16.47 -15.92 -1.15
N MET A 47 -15.67 -14.90 -0.92
CA MET A 47 -14.21 -14.98 -0.86
C MET A 47 -13.70 -14.90 0.58
N ASN A 48 -12.55 -15.54 0.83
CA ASN A 48 -11.75 -15.32 2.03
C ASN A 48 -10.68 -14.28 1.71
N ILE A 49 -10.68 -13.16 2.46
CA ILE A 49 -9.82 -12.01 2.21
C ILE A 49 -8.99 -11.71 3.46
N LEU A 50 -7.67 -11.63 3.29
CA LEU A 50 -6.75 -11.21 4.34
C LEU A 50 -6.36 -9.75 4.14
N VAL A 51 -6.41 -8.95 5.21
CA VAL A 51 -5.84 -7.61 5.27
C VAL A 51 -4.66 -7.64 6.23
N ALA A 52 -3.47 -7.84 5.69
CA ALA A 52 -2.22 -7.97 6.45
C ALA A 52 -1.62 -6.59 6.73
N GLY A 53 -1.55 -6.22 8.02
CA GLY A 53 -1.23 -4.87 8.47
C GLY A 53 -2.41 -3.92 8.21
N CYS A 54 -3.56 -4.22 8.83
CA CYS A 54 -4.81 -3.51 8.50
C CYS A 54 -4.89 -2.07 9.04
N GLY A 55 -3.89 -1.63 9.82
CA GLY A 55 -3.87 -0.31 10.43
C GLY A 55 -5.12 -0.03 11.27
N ALA A 56 -5.56 1.22 11.31
CA ALA A 56 -6.71 1.59 12.14
C ALA A 56 -8.08 1.42 11.46
N ASN A 57 -8.16 1.41 10.12
CA ASN A 57 -9.45 1.60 9.44
C ASN A 57 -9.72 0.59 8.32
N GLN A 58 -8.70 0.11 7.62
CA GLN A 58 -8.85 -0.52 6.31
C GLN A 58 -9.74 -1.77 6.34
N ALA A 59 -9.48 -2.71 7.26
CA ALA A 59 -10.23 -3.95 7.29
C ALA A 59 -11.73 -3.73 7.58
N ALA A 60 -12.07 -2.82 8.51
CA ALA A 60 -13.47 -2.52 8.82
C ALA A 60 -14.20 -1.86 7.65
N ILE A 61 -13.54 -0.92 6.95
CA ILE A 61 -14.13 -0.26 5.78
C ILE A 61 -14.37 -1.28 4.66
N LEU A 62 -13.37 -2.10 4.33
CA LEU A 62 -13.48 -3.09 3.28
C LEU A 62 -14.55 -4.14 3.59
N ALA A 63 -14.60 -4.63 4.82
CA ALA A 63 -15.61 -5.61 5.23
C ALA A 63 -17.03 -5.03 5.16
N LYS A 64 -17.21 -3.77 5.59
CA LYS A 64 -18.49 -3.06 5.49
C LYS A 64 -18.96 -2.88 4.05
N CYS A 65 -18.03 -2.50 3.15
CA CYS A 65 -18.33 -2.30 1.73
C CYS A 65 -18.62 -3.62 0.99
N ASN A 66 -18.14 -4.75 1.52
CA ASN A 66 -18.18 -6.05 0.86
C ASN A 66 -18.80 -7.13 1.77
N PRO A 67 -20.07 -7.04 2.14
CA PRO A 67 -20.69 -7.86 3.19
C PRO A 67 -20.79 -9.35 2.85
N ILE A 68 -20.66 -9.74 1.58
CA ILE A 68 -20.72 -11.14 1.15
C ILE A 68 -19.39 -11.90 1.39
N HIS A 69 -18.27 -11.20 1.52
CA HIS A 69 -16.95 -11.80 1.69
C HIS A 69 -16.58 -11.95 3.17
N LYS A 70 -15.71 -12.90 3.50
CA LYS A 70 -15.11 -13.03 4.85
C LYS A 70 -13.79 -12.27 4.86
N PHE A 71 -13.63 -11.36 5.83
CA PHE A 71 -12.40 -10.61 6.05
C PHE A 71 -11.71 -11.06 7.32
N ILE A 72 -10.37 -11.17 7.26
CA ILE A 72 -9.50 -11.30 8.42
C ILE A 72 -8.55 -10.10 8.39
N GLY A 73 -8.60 -9.26 9.41
CA GLY A 73 -7.69 -8.12 9.60
C GLY A 73 -6.65 -8.45 10.66
N ILE A 74 -5.39 -8.30 10.33
CA ILE A 74 -4.27 -8.55 11.26
C ILE A 74 -3.42 -7.30 11.37
N ASP A 75 -3.06 -6.92 12.59
CA ASP A 75 -2.13 -5.82 12.86
C ASP A 75 -1.36 -6.07 14.16
N LEU A 76 -0.13 -5.58 14.24
CA LEU A 76 0.70 -5.63 15.45
C LEU A 76 0.20 -4.68 16.55
N SER A 77 -0.49 -3.61 16.17
CA SER A 77 -0.96 -2.58 17.07
C SER A 77 -2.25 -2.98 17.77
N GLN A 78 -2.18 -3.23 19.07
CA GLN A 78 -3.37 -3.49 19.88
C GLN A 78 -4.36 -2.34 19.82
N GLU A 79 -3.90 -1.09 19.75
CA GLU A 79 -4.76 0.08 19.64
C GLU A 79 -5.49 0.14 18.29
N SER A 80 -4.82 -0.22 17.20
CA SER A 80 -5.46 -0.35 15.88
C SER A 80 -6.55 -1.42 15.90
N ILE A 81 -6.28 -2.57 16.47
CA ILE A 81 -7.26 -3.67 16.61
C ILE A 81 -8.43 -3.27 17.53
N ASN A 82 -8.15 -2.58 18.64
CA ASN A 82 -9.20 -2.07 19.52
C ASN A 82 -10.11 -1.05 18.80
N HIS A 83 -9.53 -0.20 17.96
CA HIS A 83 -10.31 0.72 17.13
C HIS A 83 -11.18 -0.02 16.12
N HIS A 84 -10.64 -1.02 15.43
CA HIS A 84 -11.41 -1.88 14.53
C HIS A 84 -12.59 -2.59 15.23
N LYS A 85 -12.39 -3.08 16.49
CA LYS A 85 -13.48 -3.68 17.27
C LYS A 85 -14.60 -2.69 17.52
N LYS A 86 -14.28 -1.44 17.87
CA LYS A 86 -15.28 -0.36 18.02
C LYS A 86 -16.04 -0.11 16.72
N LEU A 87 -15.34 -0.02 15.58
CA LEU A 87 -15.98 0.14 14.27
C LEU A 87 -16.88 -1.05 13.95
N LYS A 88 -16.40 -2.28 14.21
CA LYS A 88 -17.17 -3.51 13.98
C LYS A 88 -18.49 -3.50 14.76
N GLU A 89 -18.48 -3.13 16.03
CA GLU A 89 -19.65 -3.03 16.88
C GLU A 89 -20.59 -1.92 16.42
N ASN A 90 -20.08 -0.70 16.24
CA ASN A 90 -20.88 0.48 15.90
C ASN A 90 -21.58 0.34 14.54
N PHE A 91 -20.92 -0.31 13.58
CA PHE A 91 -21.44 -0.44 12.21
C PHE A 91 -21.95 -1.86 11.88
N LYS A 92 -22.03 -2.76 12.87
CA LYS A 92 -22.55 -4.14 12.74
C LYS A 92 -21.88 -4.90 11.60
N ILE A 93 -20.53 -5.00 11.65
CA ILE A 93 -19.72 -5.65 10.61
C ILE A 93 -19.50 -7.11 11.03
N ASP A 94 -20.39 -8.01 10.63
CA ASP A 94 -20.36 -9.42 11.08
C ASP A 94 -19.34 -10.27 10.33
N ASN A 95 -18.92 -9.85 9.15
CA ASN A 95 -18.00 -10.57 8.24
C ASN A 95 -16.53 -10.25 8.45
N LEU A 96 -16.15 -9.63 9.59
CA LEU A 96 -14.78 -9.25 9.94
C LEU A 96 -14.30 -10.01 11.19
N GLU A 97 -13.17 -10.69 11.05
CA GLU A 97 -12.38 -11.26 12.15
C GLU A 97 -11.12 -10.41 12.37
N LEU A 98 -10.65 -10.24 13.62
CA LEU A 98 -9.55 -9.35 13.95
C LEU A 98 -8.54 -10.07 14.84
N ILE A 99 -7.26 -10.01 14.46
CA ILE A 99 -6.15 -10.66 15.17
C ILE A 99 -5.08 -9.59 15.47
N CYS A 100 -4.62 -9.54 16.72
CA CYS A 100 -3.52 -8.68 17.13
C CYS A 100 -2.25 -9.51 17.24
N ASP A 101 -1.49 -9.58 16.15
CA ASP A 101 -0.23 -10.34 16.09
C ASP A 101 0.55 -9.97 14.82
N ASP A 102 1.76 -10.50 14.69
CA ASP A 102 2.44 -10.57 13.40
C ASP A 102 1.70 -11.55 12.49
N PHE A 103 1.27 -11.09 11.33
CA PHE A 103 0.52 -11.95 10.41
C PHE A 103 1.32 -13.20 9.99
N ARG A 104 2.67 -13.15 10.02
CA ARG A 104 3.54 -14.28 9.68
C ARG A 104 3.51 -15.42 10.72
N ASN A 105 3.01 -15.14 11.94
CA ASN A 105 2.85 -16.15 12.99
C ASN A 105 1.53 -16.94 12.86
N GLN A 106 0.65 -16.51 11.98
CA GLN A 106 -0.68 -17.12 11.86
C GLN A 106 -0.67 -18.33 10.94
N THR A 107 -1.51 -19.30 11.26
CA THR A 107 -1.79 -20.47 10.41
C THR A 107 -3.28 -20.55 10.17
N PHE A 108 -3.68 -20.95 8.96
CA PHE A 108 -5.07 -21.07 8.56
C PHE A 108 -5.29 -22.45 7.95
N ASP A 109 -6.48 -23.02 8.17
CA ASP A 109 -6.92 -24.30 7.59
C ASP A 109 -7.51 -24.15 6.17
N PHE A 110 -7.43 -22.95 5.62
CA PHE A 110 -7.88 -22.60 4.27
C PHE A 110 -6.96 -21.56 3.62
N ASN A 111 -7.00 -21.50 2.29
CA ASN A 111 -6.27 -20.50 1.52
C ASN A 111 -7.17 -19.30 1.17
N PHE A 112 -6.53 -18.13 0.98
CA PHE A 112 -7.20 -16.89 0.65
C PHE A 112 -7.39 -16.71 -0.86
N ASP A 113 -8.52 -16.14 -1.24
CA ASP A 113 -8.78 -15.70 -2.61
C ASP A 113 -8.07 -14.36 -2.90
N TYR A 114 -7.89 -13.55 -1.86
CA TYR A 114 -7.34 -12.22 -1.97
C TYR A 114 -6.57 -11.85 -0.71
N ILE A 115 -5.35 -11.34 -0.87
CA ILE A 115 -4.54 -10.76 0.20
C ILE A 115 -4.28 -9.30 -0.12
N ILE A 116 -4.47 -8.43 0.86
CA ILE A 116 -4.23 -6.99 0.78
C ILE A 116 -3.14 -6.65 1.79
N SER A 117 -2.05 -6.04 1.32
CA SER A 117 -0.98 -5.52 2.18
C SER A 117 -0.57 -4.12 1.69
N THR A 118 -0.94 -3.11 2.44
CA THR A 118 -0.77 -1.71 2.04
C THR A 118 0.03 -0.93 3.06
N GLY A 119 1.24 -0.51 2.69
CA GLY A 119 2.09 0.27 3.59
C GLY A 119 2.74 -0.58 4.69
N VAL A 120 3.02 -1.86 4.46
CA VAL A 120 3.43 -2.80 5.51
C VAL A 120 4.80 -3.41 5.25
N ILE A 121 4.97 -4.15 4.17
CA ILE A 121 6.16 -5.00 3.99
C ILE A 121 7.47 -4.21 3.94
N HIS A 122 7.43 -2.97 3.51
CA HIS A 122 8.60 -2.10 3.45
C HIS A 122 9.07 -1.60 4.84
N HIS A 123 8.29 -1.86 5.90
CA HIS A 123 8.68 -1.63 7.29
C HIS A 123 9.23 -2.90 7.97
N LEU A 124 9.23 -4.04 7.29
CA LEU A 124 9.79 -5.27 7.82
C LEU A 124 11.31 -5.33 7.63
N GLU A 125 11.99 -6.00 8.53
CA GLU A 125 13.41 -6.31 8.40
C GLU A 125 13.66 -7.20 7.19
N ASP A 126 12.81 -8.18 7.00
CA ASP A 126 12.80 -9.07 5.83
C ASP A 126 11.45 -9.04 5.11
N PRO A 127 11.31 -8.19 4.07
CA PRO A 127 10.12 -8.17 3.24
C PRO A 127 9.87 -9.47 2.49
N ASN A 128 10.92 -10.23 2.16
CA ASN A 128 10.79 -11.48 1.41
C ASN A 128 10.09 -12.56 2.24
N SER A 129 10.29 -12.59 3.56
CA SER A 129 9.56 -13.51 4.44
C SER A 129 8.03 -13.28 4.38
N ALA A 130 7.61 -12.03 4.26
CA ALA A 130 6.19 -11.70 4.09
C ALA A 130 5.67 -12.12 2.71
N LEU A 131 6.44 -11.91 1.65
CA LEU A 131 6.04 -12.31 0.29
C LEU A 131 5.94 -13.83 0.17
N SER A 132 6.91 -14.58 0.71
CA SER A 132 6.85 -16.04 0.76
C SER A 132 5.61 -16.51 1.51
N TYR A 133 5.35 -15.95 2.69
CA TYR A 133 4.17 -16.28 3.48
C TYR A 133 2.86 -15.99 2.74
N PHE A 134 2.75 -14.86 2.04
CA PHE A 134 1.57 -14.55 1.23
C PHE A 134 1.40 -15.54 0.07
N ASN A 135 2.50 -15.99 -0.54
CA ASN A 135 2.44 -16.99 -1.59
C ASN A 135 1.86 -18.32 -1.06
N ASP A 136 2.31 -18.77 0.10
CA ASP A 136 1.84 -20.01 0.71
C ASP A 136 0.35 -19.93 1.08
N LEU A 137 -0.13 -18.80 1.55
CA LEU A 137 -1.51 -18.59 1.95
C LEU A 137 -2.50 -18.39 0.78
N LEU A 138 -2.03 -17.91 -0.36
CA LEU A 138 -2.92 -17.66 -1.49
C LEU A 138 -3.33 -18.97 -2.19
N LYS A 139 -4.58 -19.02 -2.67
CA LYS A 139 -5.03 -20.01 -3.65
C LYS A 139 -4.22 -19.85 -4.94
N ASP A 140 -4.19 -20.88 -5.79
CA ASP A 140 -3.48 -20.82 -7.07
C ASP A 140 -3.91 -19.67 -7.97
N HIS A 141 -5.20 -19.33 -7.95
CA HIS A 141 -5.80 -18.23 -8.69
C HIS A 141 -6.02 -16.97 -7.82
N GLY A 142 -5.46 -16.96 -6.61
CA GLY A 142 -5.54 -15.86 -5.68
C GLY A 142 -4.75 -14.65 -6.14
N ILE A 143 -5.12 -13.49 -5.62
CA ILE A 143 -4.52 -12.20 -5.94
C ILE A 143 -3.88 -11.60 -4.70
N LEU A 144 -2.67 -11.06 -4.86
CA LEU A 144 -2.03 -10.18 -3.89
C LEU A 144 -2.14 -8.73 -4.38
N TYR A 145 -2.79 -7.88 -3.60
CA TYR A 145 -2.74 -6.44 -3.72
C TYR A 145 -1.66 -5.91 -2.80
N LEU A 146 -0.65 -5.30 -3.37
CA LEU A 146 0.51 -4.81 -2.63
C LEU A 146 0.73 -3.32 -2.88
N MET A 147 0.95 -2.56 -1.79
CA MET A 147 1.44 -1.19 -1.87
C MET A 147 2.70 -1.02 -1.03
N VAL A 148 3.73 -0.45 -1.66
CA VAL A 148 4.99 -0.07 -1.01
C VAL A 148 5.36 1.37 -1.37
N TYR A 149 6.33 1.95 -0.65
CA TYR A 149 6.84 3.28 -0.98
C TYR A 149 7.99 3.22 -1.99
N GLY A 150 7.91 4.07 -3.01
CA GLY A 150 8.92 4.24 -4.06
C GLY A 150 10.08 5.12 -3.60
N ASN A 151 11.29 4.78 -4.06
CA ASN A 151 12.51 5.51 -3.69
C ASN A 151 12.63 6.87 -4.36
N GLN A 152 12.23 6.99 -5.61
CA GLN A 152 12.37 8.25 -6.38
C GLN A 152 11.46 9.34 -5.82
N GLU A 153 10.20 9.02 -5.63
CA GLU A 153 9.18 9.93 -5.13
C GLU A 153 9.43 10.31 -3.68
N SER A 154 10.12 9.45 -2.93
CA SER A 154 10.44 9.66 -1.51
C SER A 154 11.79 10.33 -1.27
N SER A 155 12.58 10.65 -2.30
CA SER A 155 13.95 11.13 -2.17
C SER A 155 14.10 12.38 -1.29
N SER A 156 13.16 13.33 -1.38
CA SER A 156 13.17 14.55 -0.55
C SER A 156 12.85 14.25 0.91
N ILE A 157 12.03 13.24 1.20
CA ILE A 157 11.72 12.77 2.55
C ILE A 157 12.90 12.01 3.14
N GLN A 158 13.55 11.15 2.35
CA GLN A 158 14.74 10.39 2.77
C GLN A 158 15.85 11.32 3.24
N SER A 159 16.14 12.39 2.49
CA SER A 159 17.15 13.38 2.88
C SER A 159 16.83 14.07 4.21
N LEU A 160 15.57 14.38 4.47
CA LEU A 160 15.15 14.94 5.76
C LEU A 160 15.25 13.90 6.89
N LYS A 161 14.89 12.63 6.64
CA LYS A 161 15.03 11.55 7.63
C LYS A 161 16.50 11.39 8.06
N GLU A 162 17.45 11.47 7.11
CA GLU A 162 18.88 11.42 7.43
C GLU A 162 19.31 12.59 8.35
N ILE A 163 18.80 13.79 8.12
CA ILE A 163 19.06 14.96 8.98
C ILE A 163 18.48 14.72 10.38
N PHE A 164 17.23 14.26 10.47
CA PHE A 164 16.56 14.02 11.75
C PHE A 164 17.22 12.89 12.54
N LYS A 165 17.74 11.88 11.85
CA LYS A 165 18.55 10.82 12.47
C LYS A 165 19.85 11.37 13.05
N LYS A 166 20.55 12.28 12.34
CA LYS A 166 21.76 12.95 12.85
C LYS A 166 21.47 13.85 14.06
N PHE A 167 20.26 14.38 14.18
CA PHE A 167 19.80 15.15 15.34
C PHE A 167 19.24 14.26 16.45
N GLU A 168 19.33 12.92 16.30
CA GLU A 168 18.84 11.94 17.27
C GLU A 168 17.38 12.14 17.66
N LEU A 169 16.55 12.67 16.71
CA LEU A 169 15.14 12.86 16.94
C LEU A 169 14.43 11.50 17.09
N SER A 170 13.55 11.41 18.05
CA SER A 170 12.84 10.18 18.42
C SER A 170 11.32 10.36 18.41
N GLN A 171 10.58 9.29 18.60
CA GLN A 171 9.12 9.28 18.56
C GLN A 171 8.51 9.89 19.83
N ASN A 172 8.70 11.19 20.03
CA ASN A 172 8.14 11.95 21.14
C ASN A 172 7.62 13.32 20.67
N LYS A 173 6.84 13.98 21.51
CA LYS A 173 6.17 15.23 21.18
C LYS A 173 7.14 16.38 20.88
N GLU A 174 8.26 16.43 21.54
CA GLU A 174 9.30 17.43 21.34
C GLU A 174 9.91 17.31 19.94
N SER A 175 10.35 16.10 19.57
CA SER A 175 10.90 15.82 18.24
C SER A 175 9.88 16.11 17.12
N ILE A 176 8.61 15.74 17.30
CA ILE A 176 7.54 16.04 16.35
C ILE A 176 7.39 17.56 16.16
N ASN A 177 7.40 18.33 17.24
CA ASN A 177 7.33 19.79 17.18
C ASN A 177 8.57 20.40 16.50
N ASN A 178 9.77 19.88 16.79
CA ASN A 178 11.01 20.32 16.16
C ASN A 178 10.99 20.05 14.64
N ILE A 179 10.52 18.88 14.20
CA ILE A 179 10.34 18.54 12.79
C ILE A 179 9.37 19.52 12.12
N ARG A 180 8.21 19.77 12.72
CA ARG A 180 7.23 20.72 12.19
C ARG A 180 7.80 22.13 12.07
N ASN A 181 8.49 22.61 13.12
CA ASN A 181 9.12 23.93 13.12
C ASN A 181 10.17 24.07 12.03
N LEU A 182 11.01 23.05 11.82
CA LEU A 182 12.02 23.05 10.78
C LEU A 182 11.38 23.10 9.38
N ILE A 183 10.44 22.19 9.12
CA ILE A 183 9.77 22.11 7.82
C ILE A 183 8.98 23.37 7.51
N ASN A 184 8.31 23.98 8.49
CA ASN A 184 7.59 25.24 8.30
C ASN A 184 8.50 26.40 7.91
N LYS A 185 9.78 26.40 8.35
CA LYS A 185 10.80 27.40 8.01
C LYS A 185 11.45 27.19 6.65
N LEU A 186 11.30 26.00 6.02
CA LEU A 186 11.81 25.79 4.66
C LEU A 186 11.15 26.78 3.69
N ASP A 187 11.90 27.16 2.64
CA ASP A 187 11.36 27.94 1.53
C ASP A 187 10.11 27.25 0.94
N LYS A 188 9.15 28.04 0.50
CA LYS A 188 7.90 27.52 -0.08
C LYS A 188 8.11 26.63 -1.31
N ASN A 189 9.20 26.84 -2.04
CA ASN A 189 9.58 26.08 -3.23
C ASN A 189 10.53 24.92 -2.90
N HIS A 190 10.89 24.70 -1.62
CA HIS A 190 11.72 23.56 -1.24
C HIS A 190 11.05 22.24 -1.61
N PRO A 191 11.72 21.30 -2.31
CA PRO A 191 11.10 20.08 -2.81
C PRO A 191 10.37 19.26 -1.72
N SER A 192 10.98 19.13 -0.55
CA SER A 192 10.36 18.43 0.58
C SER A 192 9.07 19.12 1.07
N LYS A 193 9.04 20.46 1.09
CA LYS A 193 7.85 21.22 1.51
C LYS A 193 6.72 21.08 0.50
N ILE A 194 7.04 21.16 -0.79
CA ILE A 194 6.08 20.93 -1.88
C ILE A 194 5.49 19.52 -1.77
N PHE A 195 6.35 18.52 -1.55
CA PHE A 195 5.93 17.13 -1.40
C PHE A 195 5.04 16.92 -0.17
N ILE A 196 5.47 17.37 1.01
CA ILE A 196 4.74 17.22 2.27
C ILE A 196 3.35 17.86 2.22
N ASN A 197 3.23 19.02 1.58
CA ASN A 197 1.96 19.75 1.45
C ASN A 197 0.91 19.01 0.58
N GLN A 198 1.30 17.94 -0.13
CA GLN A 198 0.37 17.11 -0.89
C GLN A 198 -0.36 16.09 0.00
N PHE A 199 0.11 15.87 1.23
CA PHE A 199 -0.40 14.85 2.13
C PHE A 199 -0.94 15.46 3.43
N ALA A 200 -2.10 14.98 3.87
CA ALA A 200 -2.68 15.40 5.14
C ALA A 200 -1.90 14.86 6.36
N ASP A 201 -1.03 13.86 6.15
CA ASP A 201 -0.27 13.17 7.21
C ASP A 201 0.54 14.11 8.08
N PHE A 202 1.08 15.18 7.52
CA PHE A 202 1.86 16.17 8.27
C PHE A 202 1.02 16.96 9.29
N ASN A 203 -0.29 16.94 9.18
CA ASN A 203 -1.19 17.70 10.06
C ASN A 203 -1.41 17.04 11.43
N TYR A 204 -1.05 15.76 11.60
CA TYR A 204 -1.22 15.03 12.85
C TYR A 204 0.04 14.26 13.25
N ASP A 205 0.19 13.98 14.54
CA ASP A 205 1.43 13.45 15.12
C ASP A 205 1.81 12.09 14.56
N SER A 206 0.86 11.16 14.45
CA SER A 206 1.15 9.83 13.89
C SER A 206 1.59 9.90 12.43
N GLY A 207 1.11 10.86 11.66
CA GLY A 207 1.58 11.08 10.30
C GLY A 207 3.00 11.64 10.24
N VAL A 208 3.40 12.55 11.15
CA VAL A 208 4.79 13.02 11.25
C VAL A 208 5.72 11.88 11.64
N VAL A 209 5.28 11.02 12.58
CA VAL A 209 6.05 9.84 12.98
C VAL A 209 6.21 8.87 11.82
N ASP A 210 5.13 8.60 11.08
CA ASP A 210 5.17 7.74 9.88
C ASP A 210 6.09 8.31 8.80
N LEU A 211 6.00 9.59 8.51
CA LEU A 211 6.80 10.24 7.48
C LEU A 211 8.30 10.30 7.80
N PHE A 212 8.68 10.51 9.07
CA PHE A 212 10.06 10.93 9.40
C PHE A 212 10.75 10.12 10.49
N LEU A 213 10.02 9.46 11.37
CA LEU A 213 10.56 8.83 12.58
C LEU A 213 10.40 7.30 12.58
N ASN A 214 10.03 6.71 11.45
CA ASN A 214 10.06 5.26 11.31
C ASN A 214 11.48 4.74 11.47
N VAL A 215 11.63 3.75 12.35
CA VAL A 215 12.94 3.14 12.69
C VAL A 215 13.46 2.35 11.50
N GLN A 216 12.56 1.69 10.77
CA GLN A 216 12.89 0.83 9.65
C GLN A 216 11.92 1.08 8.49
N GLU A 217 12.47 1.41 7.35
CA GLU A 217 11.70 1.65 6.12
C GLU A 217 12.60 1.44 4.90
N LYS A 218 12.18 0.55 4.02
CA LYS A 218 12.79 0.33 2.70
C LYS A 218 11.99 1.11 1.66
N PHE A 219 12.68 1.91 0.85
CA PHE A 219 12.08 2.55 -0.32
C PHE A 219 12.44 1.74 -1.56
N TYR A 220 11.45 1.32 -2.31
CA TYR A 220 11.62 0.44 -3.45
C TYR A 220 11.88 1.19 -4.75
N SER A 221 12.89 0.78 -5.51
CA SER A 221 12.82 0.93 -6.96
C SER A 221 11.84 -0.11 -7.53
N LEU A 222 11.24 0.18 -8.68
CA LEU A 222 10.35 -0.80 -9.30
C LEU A 222 11.09 -2.10 -9.64
N LYS A 223 12.36 -2.00 -10.01
CA LYS A 223 13.24 -3.15 -10.30
C LYS A 223 13.42 -4.05 -9.09
N GLU A 224 13.72 -3.48 -7.93
CA GLU A 224 13.85 -4.24 -6.67
C GLU A 224 12.53 -4.92 -6.31
N LEU A 225 11.40 -4.22 -6.46
CA LEU A 225 10.09 -4.81 -6.19
C LEU A 225 9.79 -5.98 -7.13
N ILE A 226 10.09 -5.85 -8.42
CA ILE A 226 9.92 -6.95 -9.41
C ILE A 226 10.79 -8.15 -9.04
N ASN A 227 12.04 -7.92 -8.62
CA ASN A 227 12.94 -8.99 -8.21
C ASN A 227 12.44 -9.69 -6.94
N ASP A 228 12.13 -8.94 -5.87
CA ASP A 228 11.61 -9.50 -4.62
C ASP A 228 10.32 -10.30 -4.86
N LEU A 229 9.42 -9.81 -5.72
CA LEU A 229 8.21 -10.54 -6.13
C LEU A 229 8.54 -11.81 -6.90
N GLY A 230 9.45 -11.74 -7.87
CA GLY A 230 9.89 -12.88 -8.69
C GLY A 230 10.53 -13.98 -7.85
N ASP A 231 11.41 -13.62 -6.91
CA ASP A 231 12.07 -14.54 -6.00
C ASP A 231 11.09 -15.27 -5.08
N ASN A 232 9.92 -14.66 -4.83
CA ASN A 232 8.82 -15.25 -4.05
C ASN A 232 7.67 -15.79 -4.91
N ASN A 233 7.94 -16.15 -6.16
CA ASN A 233 6.98 -16.76 -7.09
C ASN A 233 5.74 -15.90 -7.38
N PHE A 234 5.88 -14.58 -7.37
CA PHE A 234 4.86 -13.64 -7.83
C PHE A 234 5.25 -12.98 -9.15
N VAL A 235 4.24 -12.62 -9.94
CA VAL A 235 4.38 -11.76 -11.11
C VAL A 235 3.36 -10.62 -11.01
N ILE A 236 3.78 -9.41 -11.39
CA ILE A 236 2.87 -8.27 -11.48
C ILE A 236 1.90 -8.50 -12.64
N LYS A 237 0.63 -8.47 -12.34
CA LYS A 237 -0.46 -8.58 -13.31
C LYS A 237 -0.92 -7.20 -13.80
N ASN A 238 -0.98 -6.22 -12.89
CA ASN A 238 -1.45 -4.88 -13.21
C ASN A 238 -0.94 -3.85 -12.18
N PHE A 239 -1.00 -2.58 -12.57
CA PHE A 239 -0.81 -1.42 -11.69
C PHE A 239 -2.16 -0.74 -11.42
N ILE A 240 -2.42 -0.37 -10.16
CA ILE A 240 -3.73 0.16 -9.77
C ILE A 240 -4.00 1.53 -10.38
N ASP A 241 -3.02 2.40 -10.38
CA ASP A 241 -3.21 3.81 -10.74
C ASP A 241 -3.18 4.09 -12.25
N GLY A 242 -2.97 3.06 -13.07
CA GLY A 242 -2.90 3.19 -14.52
C GLY A 242 -1.78 4.09 -15.05
N LYS A 243 -0.90 4.58 -14.17
CA LYS A 243 0.19 5.52 -14.51
C LYS A 243 1.15 4.93 -15.53
N VAL A 244 1.35 3.62 -15.47
CA VAL A 244 2.20 2.92 -16.45
C VAL A 244 1.56 2.89 -17.83
N ALA A 245 0.25 2.67 -17.92
CA ALA A 245 -0.48 2.71 -19.19
C ALA A 245 -0.52 4.14 -19.80
N ALA A 246 -0.42 5.17 -18.96
CA ALA A 246 -0.47 6.57 -19.39
C ALA A 246 0.85 7.10 -19.98
N VAL A 247 1.92 6.29 -20.04
CA VAL A 247 3.23 6.72 -20.60
C VAL A 247 3.12 7.08 -22.08
N SER A 248 2.23 6.45 -22.82
CA SER A 248 1.98 6.77 -24.22
C SER A 248 1.68 8.25 -24.48
N LYS A 249 1.08 8.96 -23.49
CA LYS A 249 0.81 10.40 -23.60
C LYS A 249 2.08 11.24 -23.81
N TYR A 250 3.22 10.82 -23.25
CA TYR A 250 4.49 11.53 -23.40
C TYR A 250 5.12 11.36 -24.78
N PHE A 251 4.62 10.41 -25.59
CA PHE A 251 5.15 10.08 -26.92
C PHE A 251 4.17 10.37 -28.05
N ILE A 252 2.99 10.98 -27.77
CA ILE A 252 1.91 11.17 -28.74
C ILE A 252 2.39 11.84 -30.03
N ASN A 253 3.29 12.82 -29.95
CA ASN A 253 3.81 13.58 -31.08
C ASN A 253 5.24 13.16 -31.49
N ASN A 254 5.78 12.06 -30.94
CA ASN A 254 7.14 11.59 -31.22
C ASN A 254 7.15 10.10 -31.52
N THR A 255 6.85 9.77 -32.78
CA THR A 255 6.75 8.37 -33.25
C THR A 255 8.09 7.61 -33.13
N ASP A 256 9.24 8.29 -33.29
CA ASP A 256 10.56 7.66 -33.16
C ASP A 256 10.86 7.29 -31.71
N LEU A 257 10.64 8.20 -30.79
CA LEU A 257 10.80 7.94 -29.37
C LEU A 257 9.86 6.84 -28.85
N HIS A 258 8.61 6.82 -29.34
CA HIS A 258 7.64 5.77 -29.01
C HIS A 258 8.10 4.39 -29.54
N LYS A 259 8.67 4.34 -30.76
CA LYS A 259 9.24 3.10 -31.31
C LYS A 259 10.42 2.61 -30.50
N LYS A 260 11.30 3.52 -30.03
CA LYS A 260 12.43 3.19 -29.15
C LYS A 260 11.91 2.66 -27.80
N PHE A 261 10.95 3.35 -27.18
CA PHE A 261 10.32 2.92 -25.94
C PHE A 261 9.74 1.50 -26.04
N LYS A 262 9.01 1.19 -27.10
CA LYS A 262 8.42 -0.15 -27.32
C LYS A 262 9.44 -1.27 -27.55
N LYS A 263 10.68 -0.95 -27.87
CA LYS A 263 11.77 -1.93 -28.01
C LYS A 263 12.46 -2.27 -26.69
N LEU A 264 12.22 -1.49 -25.65
CA LEU A 264 12.76 -1.73 -24.31
C LEU A 264 12.09 -2.94 -23.68
N THR A 265 12.76 -3.56 -22.73
CA THR A 265 12.15 -4.58 -21.88
C THR A 265 10.97 -4.00 -21.11
N ILE A 266 10.05 -4.85 -20.67
CA ILE A 266 8.90 -4.41 -19.86
C ILE A 266 9.39 -3.71 -18.60
N GLU A 267 10.43 -4.23 -17.95
CA GLU A 267 11.03 -3.64 -16.76
C GLU A 267 11.52 -2.21 -17.01
N GLU A 268 12.25 -1.99 -18.12
CA GLU A 268 12.71 -0.65 -18.52
C GLU A 268 11.54 0.29 -18.83
N GLN A 269 10.51 -0.21 -19.52
CA GLN A 269 9.31 0.57 -19.81
C GLN A 269 8.59 1.00 -18.51
N LEU A 270 8.47 0.09 -17.55
CA LEU A 270 7.85 0.36 -16.25
C LEU A 270 8.66 1.38 -15.44
N ASN A 271 9.99 1.25 -15.46
CA ASN A 271 10.89 2.20 -14.76
C ASN A 271 10.79 3.61 -15.37
N ILE A 272 10.78 3.71 -16.70
CA ILE A 272 10.56 4.99 -17.39
C ILE A 272 9.18 5.56 -17.04
N ALA A 273 8.16 4.71 -17.00
CA ALA A 273 6.82 5.12 -16.64
C ALA A 273 6.74 5.69 -15.21
N GLN A 274 7.42 5.07 -14.27
CA GLN A 274 7.52 5.56 -12.90
C GLN A 274 8.18 6.95 -12.86
N ILE A 275 9.33 7.11 -13.55
CA ILE A 275 10.06 8.39 -13.62
C ILE A 275 9.20 9.49 -14.23
N LEU A 276 8.52 9.21 -15.36
CA LEU A 276 7.73 10.21 -16.07
C LEU A 276 6.42 10.59 -15.35
N ASN A 277 5.88 9.68 -14.54
CA ASN A 277 4.64 9.91 -13.80
C ASN A 277 4.88 10.29 -12.33
N TRP A 278 6.04 10.79 -12.00
CA TRP A 278 6.45 11.16 -10.65
C TRP A 278 5.46 12.11 -9.95
N LYS A 279 4.49 11.52 -9.23
CA LYS A 279 3.53 12.30 -8.42
C LYS A 279 3.16 11.65 -7.10
N ASP A 280 3.36 10.34 -6.96
CA ASP A 280 2.91 9.61 -5.80
C ASP A 280 4.01 8.66 -5.32
N ARG A 281 4.34 8.72 -4.03
CA ARG A 281 5.35 7.83 -3.44
C ARG A 281 4.93 6.36 -3.39
N LYS A 282 3.68 6.06 -3.75
CA LYS A 282 3.12 4.71 -3.67
C LYS A 282 3.34 3.96 -4.98
N ILE A 283 3.86 2.74 -4.84
CA ILE A 283 3.85 1.72 -5.91
C ILE A 283 2.75 0.73 -5.54
N GLU A 284 1.65 0.75 -6.28
CA GLU A 284 0.50 -0.12 -6.05
C GLU A 284 0.37 -1.14 -7.16
N VAL A 285 0.55 -2.42 -6.82
CA VAL A 285 0.55 -3.52 -7.79
C VAL A 285 -0.43 -4.62 -7.43
N ILE A 286 -0.96 -5.25 -8.45
CA ILE A 286 -1.74 -6.48 -8.39
C ILE A 286 -0.83 -7.60 -8.86
N CYS A 287 -0.64 -8.62 -8.01
CA CYS A 287 0.23 -9.75 -8.29
C CYS A 287 -0.54 -11.07 -8.29
N THR A 288 -0.05 -12.03 -9.05
CA THR A 288 -0.53 -13.42 -9.08
C THR A 288 0.66 -14.38 -9.02
N LYS A 289 0.43 -15.64 -8.67
CA LYS A 289 1.46 -16.67 -8.65
C LYS A 289 2.00 -16.94 -10.06
N THR A 290 3.33 -17.19 -10.19
CA THR A 290 4.01 -17.36 -11.49
C THR A 290 3.57 -18.56 -12.29
N HIS A 291 3.14 -19.65 -11.65
CA HIS A 291 2.63 -20.83 -12.35
C HIS A 291 1.29 -20.61 -13.05
N ASN A 292 0.64 -19.51 -12.78
CA ASN A 292 -0.64 -19.12 -13.36
C ASN A 292 -0.44 -18.39 -14.71
N LYS A 293 0.28 -19.01 -15.65
CA LYS A 293 0.64 -18.43 -16.96
C LYS A 293 -0.55 -17.90 -17.79
N LYS A 294 -1.78 -18.35 -17.48
CA LYS A 294 -3.00 -17.90 -18.13
C LYS A 294 -3.32 -16.43 -17.86
N TYR A 295 -2.77 -15.87 -16.77
CA TYR A 295 -3.05 -14.51 -16.28
C TYR A 295 -1.87 -13.54 -16.40
N SER A 296 -0.73 -13.99 -16.96
CA SER A 296 0.54 -13.25 -16.96
C SER A 296 0.71 -12.23 -18.10
N ARG A 297 -0.35 -11.84 -18.81
CA ARG A 297 -0.26 -10.89 -19.94
C ARG A 297 -1.36 -9.85 -19.89
N CYS A 298 -1.19 -8.83 -19.07
CA CYS A 298 -1.90 -7.56 -19.16
C CYS A 298 -0.96 -6.40 -18.76
N TYR A 299 0.04 -6.16 -19.58
CA TYR A 299 0.82 -4.92 -19.53
C TYR A 299 0.50 -4.05 -20.74
#